data_fd03c1932fe8c4dc8f0dbeca40f644e6
#
_entry.id   fd03c1932fe8c4dc8f0dbeca40f644e6
#
_cell.length_a   1.000
_cell.length_b   1.000
_cell.length_c   1.000
_cell.angle_alpha   90.00
_cell.angle_beta   90.00
_cell.angle_gamma   90.00
#
_symmetry.space_group_name_H-M   'P 1'
#
loop_
_entity.id
_entity.type
_entity.pdbx_description
1 polymer ?
#
loop_
_entity_poly.entity_id
_entity_poly.type
_entity_poly.pdbx_seq_one_letter_code
_entity_poly.pdbx_strand_id
1 'polypeptide(L)'
;MEKTICELFAGVGGFRLGFDRLNTGWRTTWFSQWEPGASKQWAHDCYVKHFGECTDLNGELHTGDDISTVNKDAIPSHTLLVGGFPCQDYSVAHTLASSKGIEGKKGVLWWQIRDILIAKNAPFCIFENVDRLLKSPASQRGRDFGIILSCLNDLDYSVEWRVVNAAIYGAAQRRRRTFIFAYKNSTEYGQKMNDEDSTQLITRTGLMARAFPVRDAVKLRTTSLPKDVVETSDSFAFLFDNAGYMHKGVIYTTPVNEIEEEPILLGEILEHGAAESFYITDDKRMAKWIYLKGAKKIQRKSASGHEYTFSEGPIAFPDPWDRPGRTMLTSESTLNRSTHVVTDPGTGKLRTLTPVEAERLQGFDDNWTN
;
A
#
# COMPACT_ATOMS: atom_id res chain seq x y z
N MET A 1 25.55 -8.80 -6.87
CA MET A 1 24.29 -9.36 -6.38
C MET A 1 23.31 -9.42 -7.56
N GLU A 2 22.63 -10.54 -7.80
CA GLU A 2 21.63 -10.65 -8.88
C GLU A 2 20.43 -9.76 -8.57
N LYS A 3 19.83 -9.16 -9.59
CA LYS A 3 18.65 -8.29 -9.47
C LYS A 3 17.37 -9.12 -9.59
N THR A 4 17.04 -9.89 -8.54
CA THR A 4 15.90 -10.78 -8.49
C THR A 4 14.85 -10.28 -7.48
N ILE A 5 13.58 -10.44 -7.82
CA ILE A 5 12.43 -9.97 -7.04
C ILE A 5 11.51 -11.15 -6.71
N CYS A 6 11.04 -11.21 -5.47
CA CYS A 6 9.84 -11.93 -5.09
C CYS A 6 8.74 -10.89 -4.80
N GLU A 7 7.58 -11.02 -5.46
CA GLU A 7 6.46 -10.09 -5.33
C GLU A 7 5.29 -10.76 -4.61
N LEU A 8 4.85 -10.20 -3.47
CA LEU A 8 3.75 -10.72 -2.67
C LEU A 8 2.52 -9.81 -2.79
N PHE A 9 1.35 -10.41 -2.81
CA PHE A 9 0.08 -9.67 -2.94
C PHE A 9 0.08 -8.79 -4.19
N ALA A 10 0.55 -9.36 -5.29
CA ALA A 10 0.97 -8.66 -6.49
C ALA A 10 -0.15 -7.86 -7.17
N GLY A 11 -1.43 -8.15 -6.86
CA GLY A 11 -2.56 -7.53 -7.53
C GLY A 11 -2.49 -7.76 -9.04
N VAL A 12 -2.66 -6.71 -9.81
CA VAL A 12 -2.53 -6.73 -11.27
C VAL A 12 -1.12 -6.34 -11.75
N GLY A 13 -0.09 -6.41 -10.87
CA GLY A 13 1.31 -6.26 -11.22
C GLY A 13 1.89 -4.84 -11.12
N GLY A 14 1.42 -4.02 -10.18
CA GLY A 14 1.90 -2.64 -10.05
C GLY A 14 3.39 -2.50 -9.76
N PHE A 15 3.96 -3.30 -8.85
CA PHE A 15 5.40 -3.32 -8.60
C PHE A 15 6.16 -3.83 -9.82
N ARG A 16 5.71 -4.94 -10.41
CA ARG A 16 6.34 -5.53 -11.60
C ARG A 16 6.43 -4.53 -12.74
N LEU A 17 5.32 -3.88 -13.09
CA LEU A 17 5.29 -2.86 -14.12
C LEU A 17 6.26 -1.71 -13.84
N GLY A 18 6.33 -1.26 -12.57
CA GLY A 18 7.28 -0.22 -12.15
C GLY A 18 8.74 -0.63 -12.38
N PHE A 19 9.12 -1.86 -12.02
CA PHE A 19 10.47 -2.38 -12.24
C PHE A 19 10.80 -2.60 -13.72
N ASP A 20 9.84 -3.09 -14.51
CA ASP A 20 10.03 -3.31 -15.94
C ASP A 20 10.22 -1.97 -16.68
N ARG A 21 9.48 -0.91 -16.30
CA ARG A 21 9.64 0.45 -16.86
C ARG A 21 11.01 1.07 -16.54
N LEU A 22 11.65 0.71 -15.42
CA LEU A 22 13.00 1.17 -15.11
C LEU A 22 14.06 0.61 -16.06
N ASN A 23 13.81 -0.52 -16.72
CA ASN A 23 14.73 -1.21 -17.63
C ASN A 23 16.16 -1.36 -17.08
N THR A 24 16.29 -1.67 -15.79
CA THR A 24 17.58 -1.77 -15.07
C THR A 24 18.01 -3.20 -14.79
N GLY A 25 17.34 -4.18 -15.43
CA GLY A 25 17.67 -5.60 -15.35
C GLY A 25 17.14 -6.31 -14.10
N TRP A 26 16.23 -5.71 -13.35
CA TRP A 26 15.48 -6.41 -12.32
C TRP A 26 14.50 -7.41 -12.97
N ARG A 27 14.42 -8.61 -12.40
CA ARG A 27 13.48 -9.64 -12.88
C ARG A 27 12.74 -10.27 -11.70
N THR A 28 11.43 -10.41 -11.81
CA THR A 28 10.63 -11.15 -10.84
C THR A 28 10.83 -12.64 -11.09
N THR A 29 11.26 -13.36 -10.06
CA THR A 29 11.50 -14.82 -10.10
C THR A 29 10.34 -15.61 -9.53
N TRP A 30 9.53 -14.98 -8.70
CA TRP A 30 8.32 -15.60 -8.14
C TRP A 30 7.36 -14.50 -7.65
N PHE A 31 6.06 -14.77 -7.69
CA PHE A 31 5.03 -13.88 -7.16
C PHE A 31 3.93 -14.67 -6.45
N SER A 32 3.11 -13.98 -5.66
CA SER A 32 1.90 -14.52 -5.04
C SER A 32 0.75 -13.52 -5.16
N GLN A 33 -0.37 -14.02 -5.70
CA GLN A 33 -1.61 -13.27 -5.75
C GLN A 33 -2.80 -14.20 -5.55
N TRP A 34 -3.54 -14.01 -4.48
CA TRP A 34 -4.73 -14.78 -4.16
C TRP A 34 -5.82 -13.89 -3.56
N GLU A 35 -7.06 -14.07 -4.01
CA GLU A 35 -8.22 -13.32 -3.54
C GLU A 35 -9.13 -14.24 -2.72
N PRO A 36 -9.16 -14.08 -1.39
CA PRO A 36 -9.92 -14.97 -0.50
C PRO A 36 -11.42 -14.86 -0.77
N GLY A 37 -12.06 -16.02 -1.02
CA GLY A 37 -13.50 -16.12 -1.22
C GLY A 37 -13.98 -15.71 -2.62
N ALA A 38 -13.08 -15.29 -3.51
CA ALA A 38 -13.42 -15.06 -4.91
C ALA A 38 -13.53 -16.39 -5.68
N SER A 39 -14.59 -16.56 -6.47
CA SER A 39 -14.78 -17.72 -7.35
C SER A 39 -13.85 -17.70 -8.57
N LYS A 40 -13.33 -16.53 -8.93
CA LYS A 40 -12.35 -16.30 -9.99
C LYS A 40 -11.25 -15.39 -9.47
N GLN A 41 -10.02 -15.69 -9.83
CA GLN A 41 -8.81 -14.98 -9.40
C GLN A 41 -8.42 -13.90 -10.43
N TRP A 42 -9.30 -12.91 -10.63
CA TRP A 42 -9.14 -11.92 -11.71
C TRP A 42 -7.81 -11.17 -11.67
N ALA A 43 -7.30 -10.83 -10.49
CA ALA A 43 -6.03 -10.12 -10.37
C ALA A 43 -4.86 -11.05 -10.73
N HIS A 44 -4.88 -12.30 -10.28
CA HIS A 44 -3.90 -13.32 -10.66
C HIS A 44 -3.92 -13.57 -12.17
N ASP A 45 -5.11 -13.80 -12.76
CA ASP A 45 -5.27 -14.04 -14.19
C ASP A 45 -4.74 -12.86 -15.02
N CYS A 46 -5.02 -11.61 -14.59
CA CYS A 46 -4.49 -10.40 -15.20
C CYS A 46 -2.94 -10.36 -15.12
N TYR A 47 -2.37 -10.65 -13.95
CA TYR A 47 -0.92 -10.69 -13.77
C TYR A 47 -0.26 -11.72 -14.71
N VAL A 48 -0.78 -12.94 -14.72
CA VAL A 48 -0.27 -14.03 -15.56
C VAL A 48 -0.39 -13.70 -17.05
N LYS A 49 -1.48 -13.04 -17.46
CA LYS A 49 -1.66 -12.60 -18.86
C LYS A 49 -0.54 -11.66 -19.32
N HIS A 50 -0.06 -10.76 -18.45
CA HIS A 50 0.99 -9.79 -18.81
C HIS A 50 2.40 -10.33 -18.65
N PHE A 51 2.65 -11.15 -17.64
CA PHE A 51 4.00 -11.48 -17.20
C PHE A 51 4.33 -12.98 -17.24
N GLY A 52 3.33 -13.82 -17.50
CA GLY A 52 3.48 -15.27 -17.42
C GLY A 52 3.45 -15.82 -16.00
N GLU A 53 3.47 -17.13 -15.91
CA GLU A 53 3.47 -17.89 -14.66
C GLU A 53 4.90 -18.12 -14.16
N CYS A 54 5.05 -18.34 -12.85
CA CYS A 54 6.31 -18.71 -12.23
C CYS A 54 6.14 -20.01 -11.43
N THR A 55 7.15 -20.86 -11.42
CA THR A 55 7.20 -22.04 -10.56
C THR A 55 8.08 -21.81 -9.33
N ASP A 56 7.83 -22.58 -8.30
CA ASP A 56 8.70 -22.69 -7.14
C ASP A 56 9.97 -23.52 -7.46
N LEU A 57 10.83 -23.76 -6.47
CA LEU A 57 12.07 -24.55 -6.63
C LEU A 57 11.82 -26.03 -6.96
N ASN A 58 10.61 -26.54 -6.73
CA ASN A 58 10.19 -27.91 -7.06
C ASN A 58 9.56 -28.01 -8.45
N GLY A 59 9.37 -26.87 -9.14
CA GLY A 59 8.69 -26.81 -10.43
C GLY A 59 7.16 -26.76 -10.33
N GLU A 60 6.61 -26.50 -9.14
CA GLU A 60 5.17 -26.45 -8.88
C GLU A 60 4.62 -25.03 -8.95
N LEU A 61 3.33 -24.92 -9.33
CA LEU A 61 2.61 -23.65 -9.48
C LEU A 61 1.83 -23.36 -8.18
N HIS A 62 2.30 -22.37 -7.41
CA HIS A 62 1.70 -21.94 -6.16
C HIS A 62 1.44 -20.43 -6.10
N THR A 63 1.54 -19.75 -7.23
CA THR A 63 1.42 -18.28 -7.31
C THR A 63 0.00 -17.79 -7.06
N GLY A 64 -1.01 -18.62 -7.36
CA GLY A 64 -2.45 -18.35 -7.12
C GLY A 64 -3.00 -18.95 -5.82
N ASP A 65 -2.16 -19.49 -4.94
CA ASP A 65 -2.58 -20.12 -3.69
C ASP A 65 -2.57 -19.14 -2.51
N ASP A 66 -3.30 -19.50 -1.44
CA ASP A 66 -3.18 -18.80 -0.16
C ASP A 66 -1.73 -18.91 0.33
N ILE A 67 -1.05 -17.78 0.45
CA ILE A 67 0.35 -17.72 0.86
C ILE A 67 0.61 -18.44 2.21
N SER A 68 -0.39 -18.59 3.06
CA SER A 68 -0.28 -19.32 4.33
C SER A 68 -0.07 -20.82 4.13
N THR A 69 -0.46 -21.37 3.00
CA THR A 69 -0.32 -22.79 2.65
C THR A 69 0.95 -23.11 1.85
N VAL A 70 1.57 -22.09 1.27
CA VAL A 70 2.79 -22.24 0.45
C VAL A 70 4.00 -22.53 1.33
N ASN A 71 4.80 -23.53 0.95
CA ASN A 71 6.08 -23.82 1.60
C ASN A 71 7.08 -22.69 1.32
N LYS A 72 7.49 -21.95 2.37
CA LYS A 72 8.41 -20.80 2.23
C LYS A 72 9.80 -21.20 1.75
N ASP A 73 10.24 -22.44 2.06
CA ASP A 73 11.53 -22.96 1.60
C ASP A 73 11.54 -23.28 0.11
N ALA A 74 10.39 -23.53 -0.50
CA ALA A 74 10.26 -23.75 -1.93
C ALA A 74 10.27 -22.46 -2.78
N ILE A 75 10.02 -21.28 -2.18
CA ILE A 75 10.09 -20.00 -2.90
C ILE A 75 11.54 -19.77 -3.38
N PRO A 76 11.79 -19.34 -4.64
CA PRO A 76 13.13 -19.03 -5.12
C PRO A 76 13.83 -17.93 -4.30
N SER A 77 15.15 -18.07 -4.11
CA SER A 77 15.96 -17.01 -3.48
C SER A 77 15.89 -15.72 -4.29
N HIS A 78 15.85 -14.59 -3.61
CA HIS A 78 15.70 -13.29 -4.24
C HIS A 78 16.46 -12.21 -3.47
N THR A 79 16.83 -11.14 -4.19
CA THR A 79 17.54 -10.00 -3.63
C THR A 79 16.59 -8.98 -3.02
N LEU A 80 15.38 -8.88 -3.57
CA LEU A 80 14.38 -7.91 -3.16
C LEU A 80 13.03 -8.60 -2.95
N LEU A 81 12.46 -8.42 -1.76
CA LEU A 81 11.08 -8.79 -1.47
C LEU A 81 10.20 -7.56 -1.58
N VAL A 82 9.17 -7.60 -2.40
CA VAL A 82 8.19 -6.49 -2.51
C VAL A 82 6.78 -6.97 -2.23
N GLY A 83 5.91 -6.05 -1.75
CA GLY A 83 4.51 -6.41 -1.57
C GLY A 83 3.65 -5.30 -0.95
N GLY A 84 2.39 -5.25 -1.39
CA GLY A 84 1.35 -4.39 -0.82
C GLY A 84 0.42 -5.19 0.08
N PHE A 85 0.77 -5.41 1.35
CA PHE A 85 -0.03 -6.24 2.24
C PHE A 85 -1.23 -5.47 2.83
N PRO A 86 -2.40 -6.13 3.01
CA PRO A 86 -3.57 -5.48 3.59
C PRO A 86 -3.35 -5.14 5.07
N CYS A 87 -3.92 -3.99 5.49
CA CYS A 87 -3.92 -3.56 6.88
C CYS A 87 -4.93 -4.40 7.67
N GLN A 88 -4.45 -5.37 8.43
CA GLN A 88 -5.25 -6.26 9.28
C GLN A 88 -4.85 -6.12 10.75
N ASP A 89 -5.62 -6.71 11.65
CA ASP A 89 -5.33 -6.68 13.08
C ASP A 89 -4.08 -7.50 13.43
N TYR A 90 -3.10 -6.86 14.05
CA TYR A 90 -1.82 -7.48 14.46
C TYR A 90 -1.86 -8.09 15.87
N SER A 91 -3.04 -8.30 16.43
CA SER A 91 -3.25 -8.76 17.82
C SER A 91 -2.74 -10.17 18.14
N VAL A 92 -2.12 -10.87 17.19
CA VAL A 92 -1.66 -12.27 17.33
C VAL A 92 -0.21 -12.42 17.80
N ALA A 93 0.47 -11.35 18.20
CA ALA A 93 1.87 -11.41 18.67
C ALA A 93 2.08 -12.40 19.83
N HIS A 94 1.11 -12.53 20.74
CA HIS A 94 1.14 -13.50 21.83
C HIS A 94 1.11 -14.96 21.36
N THR A 95 0.40 -15.27 20.29
CA THR A 95 0.28 -16.66 19.78
C THR A 95 1.58 -17.15 19.16
N LEU A 96 2.39 -16.25 18.62
CA LEU A 96 3.70 -16.57 18.03
C LEU A 96 4.75 -16.90 19.09
N ALA A 97 4.70 -16.24 20.27
CA ALA A 97 5.62 -16.51 21.38
C ALA A 97 5.40 -17.89 22.02
N SER A 98 4.22 -18.49 21.85
CA SER A 98 3.86 -19.77 22.47
C SER A 98 4.21 -21.02 21.66
N SER A 99 4.97 -20.93 20.56
CA SER A 99 5.48 -22.04 19.71
C SER A 99 4.43 -23.05 19.21
N LYS A 100 3.14 -22.78 19.34
CA LYS A 100 2.06 -23.58 18.76
C LYS A 100 1.57 -22.89 17.50
N GLY A 101 1.82 -23.54 16.36
CA GLY A 101 1.43 -23.05 15.04
C GLY A 101 0.02 -22.47 15.01
N ILE A 102 -0.17 -21.47 14.20
CA ILE A 102 -1.46 -20.76 14.01
C ILE A 102 -2.43 -21.73 13.36
N GLU A 103 -3.04 -22.62 14.11
CA GLU A 103 -4.25 -23.34 13.69
C GLU A 103 -5.46 -22.46 14.00
N GLY A 104 -6.06 -21.93 12.96
CA GLY A 104 -7.41 -21.38 12.97
C GLY A 104 -7.58 -19.90 13.26
N LYS A 105 -7.40 -19.13 12.28
CA LYS A 105 -8.02 -17.90 11.74
C LYS A 105 -7.02 -17.27 10.81
N LYS A 106 -7.45 -16.92 9.59
CA LYS A 106 -6.65 -16.31 8.51
C LYS A 106 -5.61 -15.37 9.10
N GLY A 107 -4.36 -15.86 9.23
CA GLY A 107 -3.29 -15.16 9.93
C GLY A 107 -3.05 -13.81 9.28
N VAL A 108 -2.71 -12.82 10.07
CA VAL A 108 -2.31 -11.50 9.56
C VAL A 108 -1.21 -11.74 8.53
N LEU A 109 -1.40 -11.28 7.30
CA LEU A 109 -0.50 -11.57 6.18
C LEU A 109 0.94 -11.07 6.41
N TRP A 110 1.13 -10.15 7.35
CA TRP A 110 2.45 -9.73 7.81
C TRP A 110 3.30 -10.92 8.34
N TRP A 111 2.70 -11.87 9.02
CA TRP A 111 3.43 -13.04 9.54
C TRP A 111 3.93 -13.95 8.43
N GLN A 112 3.20 -14.02 7.31
CA GLN A 112 3.65 -14.75 6.13
C GLN A 112 4.86 -14.06 5.48
N ILE A 113 4.88 -12.72 5.46
CA ILE A 113 6.06 -11.95 5.02
C ILE A 113 7.25 -12.25 5.93
N ARG A 114 7.06 -12.20 7.26
CA ARG A 114 8.10 -12.51 8.25
C ARG A 114 8.67 -13.92 8.04
N ASP A 115 7.83 -14.93 7.83
CA ASP A 115 8.26 -16.31 7.63
C ASP A 115 9.07 -16.45 6.33
N ILE A 116 8.70 -15.73 5.26
CA ILE A 116 9.49 -15.69 4.02
C ILE A 116 10.84 -15.00 4.28
N LEU A 117 10.90 -13.93 5.05
CA LEU A 117 12.14 -13.25 5.40
C LEU A 117 13.06 -14.16 6.23
N ILE A 118 12.51 -14.98 7.13
CA ILE A 118 13.27 -15.98 7.88
C ILE A 118 13.83 -17.04 6.94
N ALA A 119 12.99 -17.59 6.05
CA ALA A 119 13.38 -18.67 5.14
C ALA A 119 14.38 -18.23 4.05
N LYS A 120 14.22 -17.00 3.52
CA LYS A 120 14.96 -16.52 2.34
C LYS A 120 16.01 -15.47 2.63
N ASN A 121 15.94 -14.81 3.78
CA ASN A 121 16.93 -13.82 4.21
C ASN A 121 17.22 -12.74 3.15
N ALA A 122 16.17 -12.24 2.48
CA ALA A 122 16.29 -11.24 1.41
C ALA A 122 17.07 -10.00 1.89
N PRO A 123 18.08 -9.53 1.16
CA PRO A 123 18.87 -8.35 1.61
C PRO A 123 18.06 -7.06 1.66
N PHE A 124 17.04 -6.92 0.81
CA PHE A 124 16.22 -5.72 0.69
C PHE A 124 14.74 -6.04 0.62
N CYS A 125 13.91 -5.12 1.15
CA CYS A 125 12.45 -5.21 1.05
C CYS A 125 11.85 -3.85 0.74
N ILE A 126 10.78 -3.83 -0.07
CA ILE A 126 9.92 -2.65 -0.25
C ILE A 126 8.47 -3.08 -0.03
N PHE A 127 7.82 -2.49 0.96
CA PHE A 127 6.43 -2.76 1.28
C PHE A 127 5.57 -1.51 1.10
N GLU A 128 4.31 -1.72 0.73
CA GLU A 128 3.31 -0.66 0.64
C GLU A 128 2.16 -0.96 1.60
N ASN A 129 1.65 0.10 2.24
CA ASN A 129 0.44 0.00 3.05
C ASN A 129 -0.30 1.36 3.09
N VAL A 130 -1.52 1.36 3.61
CA VAL A 130 -2.27 2.61 3.83
C VAL A 130 -1.58 3.49 4.89
N ASP A 131 -1.69 4.82 4.74
CA ASP A 131 -1.03 5.78 5.65
C ASP A 131 -1.53 5.70 7.12
N ARG A 132 -2.75 5.19 7.33
CA ARG A 132 -3.29 4.95 8.68
C ARG A 132 -2.53 3.88 9.47
N LEU A 133 -1.73 3.00 8.82
CA LEU A 133 -0.87 2.03 9.50
C LEU A 133 -0.03 2.67 10.59
N LEU A 134 0.52 3.86 10.33
CA LEU A 134 1.35 4.61 11.29
C LEU A 134 0.58 5.08 12.54
N LYS A 135 -0.76 4.96 12.53
CA LYS A 135 -1.65 5.42 13.61
C LYS A 135 -2.55 4.31 14.16
N SER A 136 -2.40 3.09 13.64
CA SER A 136 -3.23 1.94 14.03
C SER A 136 -2.65 1.22 15.26
N PRO A 137 -3.52 0.67 16.14
CA PRO A 137 -4.94 0.93 16.26
C PRO A 137 -5.26 2.23 16.98
N ALA A 138 -6.52 2.68 16.96
CA ALA A 138 -6.91 3.92 17.64
C ALA A 138 -6.72 3.89 19.17
N SER A 139 -6.84 2.71 19.78
CA SER A 139 -6.67 2.48 21.24
C SER A 139 -5.21 2.50 21.68
N GLN A 140 -4.26 2.17 20.79
CA GLN A 140 -2.82 2.08 21.07
C GLN A 140 -2.05 2.55 19.83
N ARG A 141 -2.06 3.86 19.61
CA ARG A 141 -1.60 4.46 18.35
C ARG A 141 -0.15 4.12 18.03
N GLY A 142 0.05 3.63 16.80
CA GLY A 142 1.37 3.27 16.27
C GLY A 142 1.83 1.85 16.63
N ARG A 143 1.08 1.11 17.46
CA ARG A 143 1.41 -0.28 17.85
C ARG A 143 1.65 -1.16 16.63
N ASP A 144 0.73 -1.15 15.67
CA ASP A 144 0.78 -2.07 14.53
C ASP A 144 2.04 -1.85 13.68
N PHE A 145 2.43 -0.60 13.45
CA PHE A 145 3.69 -0.29 12.79
C PHE A 145 4.90 -0.62 13.67
N GLY A 146 4.81 -0.41 14.99
CA GLY A 146 5.82 -0.83 15.95
C GLY A 146 6.11 -2.33 15.90
N ILE A 147 5.07 -3.17 15.77
CA ILE A 147 5.20 -4.64 15.59
C ILE A 147 5.98 -4.97 14.30
N ILE A 148 5.67 -4.29 13.20
CA ILE A 148 6.39 -4.47 11.93
C ILE A 148 7.88 -4.12 12.12
N LEU A 149 8.17 -2.97 12.73
CA LEU A 149 9.54 -2.54 13.01
C LEU A 149 10.27 -3.50 13.95
N SER A 150 9.61 -4.02 15.00
CA SER A 150 10.18 -5.00 15.91
C SER A 150 10.55 -6.29 15.18
N CYS A 151 9.66 -6.85 14.36
CA CYS A 151 9.94 -8.02 13.55
C CYS A 151 11.13 -7.83 12.59
N LEU A 152 11.22 -6.65 11.95
CA LEU A 152 12.33 -6.35 11.04
C LEU A 152 13.65 -6.15 11.81
N ASN A 153 13.60 -5.51 12.99
CA ASN A 153 14.75 -5.36 13.87
C ASN A 153 15.29 -6.72 14.35
N ASP A 154 14.41 -7.64 14.76
CA ASP A 154 14.77 -9.00 15.19
C ASP A 154 15.45 -9.80 14.06
N LEU A 155 15.15 -9.46 12.81
CA LEU A 155 15.77 -10.04 11.62
C LEU A 155 16.97 -9.24 11.09
N ASP A 156 17.54 -8.34 11.88
CA ASP A 156 18.70 -7.52 11.56
C ASP A 156 18.52 -6.59 10.35
N TYR A 157 17.31 -5.98 10.22
CA TYR A 157 17.06 -4.93 9.23
C TYR A 157 17.07 -3.54 9.88
N SER A 158 17.61 -2.57 9.14
CA SER A 158 17.25 -1.15 9.27
C SER A 158 16.10 -0.80 8.35
N VAL A 159 15.31 0.21 8.71
CA VAL A 159 14.06 0.53 8.02
C VAL A 159 13.93 2.03 7.79
N GLU A 160 13.68 2.42 6.55
CA GLU A 160 13.22 3.77 6.18
C GLU A 160 11.72 3.72 5.84
N TRP A 161 10.95 4.75 6.17
CA TRP A 161 9.58 4.87 5.67
C TRP A 161 9.23 6.28 5.23
N ARG A 162 8.28 6.35 4.30
CA ARG A 162 7.71 7.60 3.80
C ARG A 162 6.23 7.44 3.50
N VAL A 163 5.42 8.40 3.97
CA VAL A 163 4.06 8.54 3.47
C VAL A 163 4.13 9.35 2.19
N VAL A 164 3.70 8.77 1.10
CA VAL A 164 3.72 9.36 -0.24
C VAL A 164 2.29 9.62 -0.70
N ASN A 165 2.00 10.83 -1.13
CA ASN A 165 0.81 11.13 -1.91
C ASN A 165 1.20 11.16 -3.40
N ALA A 166 0.72 10.19 -4.16
CA ALA A 166 1.14 10.00 -5.54
C ALA A 166 0.99 11.27 -6.41
N ALA A 167 -0.07 12.05 -6.19
CA ALA A 167 -0.28 13.30 -6.93
C ALA A 167 0.79 14.38 -6.67
N ILE A 168 1.44 14.36 -5.50
CA ILE A 168 2.54 15.29 -5.20
C ILE A 168 3.77 14.98 -6.04
N TYR A 169 3.91 13.73 -6.47
CA TYR A 169 5.01 13.23 -7.28
C TYR A 169 4.55 12.88 -8.72
N GLY A 170 3.73 13.74 -9.33
CA GLY A 170 3.41 13.71 -10.74
C GLY A 170 2.27 12.76 -11.17
N ALA A 171 1.67 11.98 -10.26
CA ALA A 171 0.62 11.04 -10.65
C ALA A 171 -0.79 11.67 -10.75
N ALA A 172 -1.68 11.01 -11.49
CA ALA A 172 -3.06 11.45 -11.70
C ALA A 172 -3.98 11.31 -10.47
N GLN A 173 -3.52 10.68 -9.38
CA GLN A 173 -4.37 10.33 -8.26
C GLN A 173 -3.81 10.83 -6.92
N ARG A 174 -4.66 11.47 -6.11
CA ARG A 174 -4.36 11.82 -4.73
C ARG A 174 -4.48 10.57 -3.85
N ARG A 175 -3.46 9.69 -3.94
CA ARG A 175 -3.38 8.41 -3.24
C ARG A 175 -2.25 8.44 -2.22
N ARG A 176 -2.60 8.42 -0.94
CA ARG A 176 -1.62 8.40 0.15
C ARG A 176 -1.32 6.96 0.56
N ARG A 177 -0.02 6.62 0.57
CA ARG A 177 0.48 5.31 1.00
C ARG A 177 1.75 5.45 1.80
N THR A 178 1.94 4.54 2.75
CA THR A 178 3.21 4.37 3.45
C THR A 178 4.05 3.39 2.67
N PHE A 179 5.19 3.84 2.17
CA PHE A 179 6.24 2.97 1.65
C PHE A 179 7.25 2.70 2.76
N ILE A 180 7.66 1.44 2.88
CA ILE A 180 8.59 0.92 3.88
C ILE A 180 9.72 0.25 3.12
N PHE A 181 10.93 0.77 3.25
CA PHE A 181 12.15 0.18 2.71
C PHE A 181 12.96 -0.40 3.85
N ALA A 182 13.19 -1.72 3.83
CA ALA A 182 14.02 -2.41 4.80
C ALA A 182 15.25 -3.00 4.12
N TYR A 183 16.39 -2.97 4.80
CA TYR A 183 17.65 -3.49 4.30
C TYR A 183 18.47 -4.10 5.42
N LYS A 184 19.14 -5.22 5.12
CA LYS A 184 20.03 -5.89 6.07
C LYS A 184 21.20 -4.98 6.45
N ASN A 185 21.51 -4.93 7.76
CA ASN A 185 22.63 -4.16 8.27
C ASN A 185 23.99 -4.62 7.71
N SER A 186 24.09 -5.89 7.31
CA SER A 186 25.29 -6.47 6.70
C SER A 186 25.52 -6.09 5.24
N THR A 187 24.53 -5.48 4.55
CA THR A 187 24.71 -5.00 3.17
C THR A 187 25.61 -3.77 3.10
N GLU A 188 26.28 -3.55 1.97
CA GLU A 188 27.04 -2.33 1.73
C GLU A 188 26.20 -1.06 1.93
N TYR A 189 24.93 -1.09 1.45
CA TYR A 189 23.98 0.00 1.68
C TYR A 189 23.70 0.18 3.17
N GLY A 190 23.46 -0.91 3.89
CA GLY A 190 23.18 -0.88 5.33
C GLY A 190 24.35 -0.31 6.13
N GLN A 191 25.56 -0.77 5.88
CA GLN A 191 26.76 -0.24 6.53
C GLN A 191 26.92 1.26 6.31
N LYS A 192 26.78 1.72 5.05
CA LYS A 192 26.86 3.13 4.72
C LYS A 192 25.77 3.98 5.38
N MET A 193 24.51 3.54 5.34
CA MET A 193 23.38 4.32 5.87
C MET A 193 23.33 4.31 7.41
N ASN A 194 23.79 3.24 8.04
CA ASN A 194 23.79 3.14 9.51
C ASN A 194 24.82 4.06 10.19
N ASP A 195 25.83 4.50 9.45
CA ASP A 195 26.80 5.49 9.90
C ASP A 195 26.37 6.95 9.59
N GLU A 196 25.29 7.14 8.88
CA GLU A 196 24.77 8.46 8.47
C GLU A 196 24.00 9.14 9.62
N ASP A 197 24.03 10.46 9.66
CA ASP A 197 23.15 11.23 10.54
C ASP A 197 21.68 10.96 10.22
N SER A 198 20.88 10.64 11.22
CA SER A 198 19.47 10.23 11.02
C SER A 198 18.62 11.29 10.32
N THR A 199 18.89 12.59 10.53
CA THR A 199 18.20 13.68 9.84
C THR A 199 18.59 13.73 8.37
N GLN A 200 19.89 13.59 8.07
CA GLN A 200 20.39 13.53 6.70
C GLN A 200 19.84 12.31 5.97
N LEU A 201 19.81 11.15 6.63
CA LEU A 201 19.24 9.93 6.07
C LEU A 201 17.76 10.13 5.70
N ILE A 202 16.94 10.66 6.62
CA ILE A 202 15.52 10.86 6.39
C ILE A 202 15.22 11.90 5.30
N THR A 203 16.10 12.91 5.15
CA THR A 203 15.79 14.07 4.30
C THR A 203 16.55 14.14 2.99
N ARG A 204 17.73 13.46 2.87
CA ARG A 204 18.63 13.62 1.72
C ARG A 204 19.25 12.32 1.20
N THR A 205 19.87 11.52 2.08
CA THR A 205 20.79 10.45 1.64
C THR A 205 20.13 9.09 1.54
N GLY A 206 19.09 8.81 2.33
CA GLY A 206 18.35 7.56 2.30
C GLY A 206 17.61 7.31 0.99
N LEU A 207 17.23 6.07 0.74
CA LEU A 207 16.50 5.70 -0.47
C LEU A 207 15.18 6.46 -0.58
N MET A 208 14.43 6.53 0.53
CA MET A 208 13.12 7.22 0.55
C MET A 208 13.27 8.72 0.31
N ALA A 209 14.34 9.34 0.79
CA ALA A 209 14.61 10.76 0.57
C ALA A 209 15.00 11.07 -0.88
N ARG A 210 15.73 10.17 -1.52
CA ARG A 210 16.14 10.32 -2.93
C ARG A 210 14.99 10.03 -3.90
N ALA A 211 14.15 9.04 -3.56
CA ALA A 211 12.98 8.68 -4.37
C ALA A 211 11.84 9.70 -4.23
N PHE A 212 11.68 10.28 -3.04
CA PHE A 212 10.61 11.23 -2.70
C PHE A 212 11.21 12.47 -2.02
N PRO A 213 11.78 13.40 -2.79
CA PRO A 213 12.48 14.57 -2.27
C PRO A 213 11.59 15.44 -1.39
N VAL A 214 12.21 16.02 -0.35
CA VAL A 214 11.56 16.91 0.62
C VAL A 214 12.35 18.19 0.82
N ARG A 215 11.69 19.27 1.24
CA ARG A 215 12.33 20.55 1.50
C ARG A 215 13.08 20.53 2.82
N ASP A 216 12.37 20.20 3.91
CA ASP A 216 12.87 20.28 5.28
C ASP A 216 12.31 19.16 6.17
N ALA A 217 13.08 18.86 7.25
CA ALA A 217 12.58 18.16 8.43
C ALA A 217 12.22 19.20 9.50
N VAL A 218 11.05 19.10 10.11
CA VAL A 218 10.57 20.10 11.05
C VAL A 218 11.16 19.88 12.45
N LYS A 219 11.01 18.67 13.00
CA LYS A 219 11.49 18.31 14.34
C LYS A 219 11.64 16.82 14.48
N LEU A 220 12.86 16.36 14.64
CA LEU A 220 13.15 14.96 14.89
C LEU A 220 12.63 14.54 16.26
N ARG A 221 11.85 13.46 16.29
CA ARG A 221 11.41 12.77 17.51
C ARG A 221 12.00 11.37 17.52
N THR A 222 12.33 10.90 18.72
CA THR A 222 13.01 9.63 18.91
C THR A 222 12.31 8.80 19.97
N THR A 223 12.28 7.49 19.78
CA THR A 223 11.87 6.50 20.75
C THR A 223 12.62 5.19 20.49
N SER A 224 12.49 4.22 21.39
CA SER A 224 13.05 2.89 21.21
C SER A 224 11.94 1.85 21.21
N LEU A 225 12.14 0.79 20.42
CA LEU A 225 11.30 -0.40 20.49
C LEU A 225 11.47 -1.08 21.85
N PRO A 226 10.40 -1.69 22.41
CA PRO A 226 10.51 -2.65 23.50
C PRO A 226 11.41 -3.84 23.15
N LYS A 227 11.70 -4.68 24.14
CA LYS A 227 12.66 -5.77 24.04
C LYS A 227 12.35 -6.76 22.91
N ASP A 228 11.09 -7.04 22.69
CA ASP A 228 10.62 -8.01 21.70
C ASP A 228 9.24 -7.65 21.14
N VAL A 229 8.77 -8.45 20.18
CA VAL A 229 7.49 -8.24 19.50
C VAL A 229 6.29 -8.39 20.45
N VAL A 230 6.38 -9.20 21.51
CA VAL A 230 5.29 -9.41 22.48
C VAL A 230 5.14 -8.15 23.34
N GLU A 231 6.24 -7.68 23.92
CA GLU A 231 6.24 -6.45 24.71
C GLU A 231 5.84 -5.23 23.86
N THR A 232 6.25 -5.21 22.58
CA THR A 232 5.82 -4.19 21.62
C THR A 232 4.31 -4.22 21.41
N SER A 233 3.72 -5.41 21.27
CA SER A 233 2.27 -5.57 21.12
C SER A 233 1.50 -5.09 22.36
N ASP A 234 2.06 -5.31 23.56
CA ASP A 234 1.40 -5.02 24.83
C ASP A 234 1.49 -3.55 25.24
N SER A 235 2.65 -2.95 25.08
CA SER A 235 2.97 -1.67 25.72
C SER A 235 3.33 -0.55 24.76
N PHE A 236 3.73 -0.85 23.50
CA PHE A 236 4.24 0.18 22.59
C PHE A 236 3.13 1.08 22.07
N ALA A 237 3.28 2.38 22.32
CA ALA A 237 2.45 3.43 21.74
C ALA A 237 3.33 4.61 21.36
N PHE A 238 3.28 5.00 20.07
CA PHE A 238 4.05 6.11 19.57
C PHE A 238 3.38 6.75 18.35
N LEU A 239 3.44 8.07 18.25
CA LEU A 239 2.90 8.81 17.11
C LEU A 239 3.99 8.97 16.05
N PHE A 240 3.96 8.10 15.06
CA PHE A 240 4.83 8.22 13.89
C PHE A 240 4.43 9.40 13.01
N ASP A 241 5.43 10.09 12.47
CA ASP A 241 5.28 11.10 11.44
C ASP A 241 5.35 10.48 10.02
N ASN A 242 5.17 11.32 8.99
CA ASN A 242 5.13 10.89 7.60
C ASN A 242 6.49 10.42 7.02
N ALA A 243 7.58 10.59 7.78
CA ALA A 243 8.91 10.12 7.42
C ALA A 243 9.67 9.62 8.65
N GLY A 244 10.56 8.66 8.47
CA GLY A 244 11.42 8.20 9.54
C GLY A 244 12.39 7.08 9.15
N TYR A 245 13.14 6.69 10.18
CA TYR A 245 14.19 5.69 10.12
C TYR A 245 14.25 4.90 11.42
N MET A 246 14.55 3.60 11.34
CA MET A 246 14.81 2.76 12.50
C MET A 246 16.10 1.96 12.30
N HIS A 247 16.97 1.98 13.30
CA HIS A 247 18.20 1.18 13.36
C HIS A 247 18.41 0.65 14.77
N LYS A 248 18.68 -0.65 14.89
CA LYS A 248 18.93 -1.34 16.18
C LYS A 248 17.89 -0.99 17.25
N GLY A 249 16.62 -1.00 16.86
CA GLY A 249 15.50 -0.71 17.74
C GLY A 249 15.30 0.78 18.08
N VAL A 250 16.18 1.68 17.68
CA VAL A 250 16.00 3.13 17.86
C VAL A 250 15.26 3.70 16.66
N ILE A 251 14.17 4.39 16.93
CA ILE A 251 13.26 4.99 15.96
C ILE A 251 13.47 6.50 15.93
N TYR A 252 13.63 7.04 14.74
CA TYR A 252 13.69 8.47 14.45
C TYR A 252 12.56 8.83 13.49
N THR A 253 11.76 9.86 13.78
CA THR A 253 10.66 10.28 12.92
C THR A 253 10.49 11.78 12.93
N THR A 254 10.05 12.33 11.82
CA THR A 254 9.83 13.77 11.65
C THR A 254 8.75 14.02 10.60
N PRO A 255 7.92 15.05 10.77
CA PRO A 255 7.13 15.54 9.65
C PRO A 255 8.06 16.16 8.62
N VAL A 256 7.82 15.86 7.35
CA VAL A 256 8.56 16.43 6.22
C VAL A 256 7.58 17.13 5.27
N ASN A 257 8.09 18.17 4.59
CA ASN A 257 7.37 18.90 3.55
C ASN A 257 7.89 18.43 2.19
N GLU A 258 7.00 17.90 1.38
CA GLU A 258 7.33 17.34 0.07
C GLU A 258 7.76 18.44 -0.92
N ILE A 259 8.58 18.09 -1.89
CA ILE A 259 8.83 18.90 -3.09
C ILE A 259 7.80 18.46 -4.12
N GLU A 260 6.86 19.34 -4.44
CA GLU A 260 5.76 19.04 -5.34
C GLU A 260 6.22 19.05 -6.79
N GLU A 261 5.85 18.01 -7.52
CA GLU A 261 5.90 17.94 -8.98
C GLU A 261 4.52 18.28 -9.55
N GLU A 262 4.47 18.68 -10.80
CA GLU A 262 3.20 18.96 -11.48
C GLU A 262 2.43 17.65 -11.69
N PRO A 263 1.21 17.50 -11.10
CA PRO A 263 0.45 16.29 -11.23
C PRO A 263 -0.27 16.21 -12.57
N ILE A 264 -0.52 15.00 -13.04
CA ILE A 264 -1.48 14.77 -14.14
C ILE A 264 -2.89 15.10 -13.62
N LEU A 265 -3.62 15.91 -14.37
CA LEU A 265 -4.97 16.30 -14.01
C LEU A 265 -6.00 15.23 -14.39
N LEU A 266 -7.12 15.16 -13.66
CA LEU A 266 -8.18 14.19 -13.97
C LEU A 266 -8.69 14.36 -15.41
N GLY A 267 -8.80 15.60 -15.89
CA GLY A 267 -9.24 15.89 -17.27
C GLY A 267 -8.34 15.30 -18.35
N GLU A 268 -7.04 15.15 -18.09
CA GLU A 268 -6.06 14.65 -19.07
C GLU A 268 -6.16 13.13 -19.29
N ILE A 269 -6.75 12.39 -18.35
CA ILE A 269 -6.90 10.93 -18.47
C ILE A 269 -8.28 10.53 -19.04
N LEU A 270 -9.22 11.47 -19.18
CA LEU A 270 -10.57 11.17 -19.63
C LEU A 270 -10.63 10.87 -21.14
N GLU A 271 -11.44 9.88 -21.50
CA GLU A 271 -11.82 9.59 -22.88
C GLU A 271 -12.87 10.59 -23.37
N HIS A 272 -12.88 10.87 -24.66
CA HIS A 272 -13.87 11.72 -25.31
C HIS A 272 -15.05 10.89 -25.81
N GLY A 273 -16.01 10.64 -24.93
CA GLY A 273 -17.13 9.74 -25.13
C GLY A 273 -16.88 8.36 -24.50
N ALA A 274 -17.96 7.72 -24.12
CA ALA A 274 -17.95 6.39 -23.48
C ALA A 274 -19.17 5.60 -23.95
N ALA A 275 -19.19 4.28 -23.68
CA ALA A 275 -20.36 3.48 -23.93
C ALA A 275 -21.56 3.97 -23.10
N GLU A 276 -22.78 3.79 -23.64
CA GLU A 276 -24.03 4.33 -23.05
C GLU A 276 -24.23 3.89 -21.59
N SER A 277 -23.74 2.71 -21.23
CA SER A 277 -23.85 2.15 -19.87
C SER A 277 -23.14 2.95 -18.78
N PHE A 278 -22.16 3.80 -19.12
CA PHE A 278 -21.44 4.63 -18.16
C PHE A 278 -22.18 5.92 -17.84
N TYR A 279 -23.07 6.40 -18.71
CA TYR A 279 -23.78 7.66 -18.51
C TYR A 279 -24.87 7.53 -17.43
N ILE A 280 -25.10 8.64 -16.73
CA ILE A 280 -26.16 8.78 -15.74
C ILE A 280 -27.35 9.43 -16.42
N THR A 281 -28.25 8.60 -16.94
CA THR A 281 -29.42 9.03 -17.75
C THR A 281 -30.73 9.02 -16.98
N ASP A 282 -30.80 8.31 -15.85
CA ASP A 282 -32.03 8.15 -15.03
C ASP A 282 -32.03 9.14 -13.85
N ASP A 283 -33.12 9.89 -13.70
CA ASP A 283 -33.31 10.88 -12.64
C ASP A 283 -33.25 10.27 -11.24
N LYS A 284 -33.72 9.02 -11.05
CA LYS A 284 -33.66 8.33 -9.77
C LYS A 284 -32.21 8.01 -9.40
N ARG A 285 -31.43 7.60 -10.39
CA ARG A 285 -29.99 7.33 -10.22
C ARG A 285 -29.24 8.63 -9.93
N MET A 286 -29.59 9.71 -10.63
CA MET A 286 -29.05 11.06 -10.38
C MET A 286 -29.35 11.53 -8.96
N ALA A 287 -30.56 11.41 -8.48
CA ALA A 287 -30.95 11.78 -7.11
C ALA A 287 -30.16 10.98 -6.06
N LYS A 288 -29.90 9.69 -6.31
CA LYS A 288 -29.03 8.87 -5.44
C LYS A 288 -27.59 9.38 -5.41
N TRP A 289 -27.02 9.76 -6.56
CA TRP A 289 -25.68 10.36 -6.63
C TRP A 289 -25.60 11.66 -5.84
N ILE A 290 -26.54 12.60 -6.04
CA ILE A 290 -26.62 13.86 -5.30
C ILE A 290 -26.68 13.59 -3.79
N TYR A 291 -27.53 12.66 -3.36
CA TYR A 291 -27.60 12.27 -1.95
C TYR A 291 -26.28 11.68 -1.43
N LEU A 292 -25.65 10.77 -2.16
CA LEU A 292 -24.40 10.12 -1.75
C LEU A 292 -23.25 11.12 -1.65
N LYS A 293 -23.14 12.04 -2.59
CA LYS A 293 -22.07 13.07 -2.65
C LYS A 293 -22.31 14.25 -1.72
N GLY A 294 -23.57 14.49 -1.33
CA GLY A 294 -23.96 15.59 -0.44
C GLY A 294 -23.49 15.45 1.00
N ALA A 295 -23.57 16.54 1.74
CA ALA A 295 -23.35 16.53 3.18
C ALA A 295 -24.46 15.76 3.91
N LYS A 296 -24.09 15.08 4.99
CA LYS A 296 -25.04 14.33 5.82
C LYS A 296 -24.81 14.61 7.29
N LYS A 297 -25.93 14.70 8.02
CA LYS A 297 -25.96 14.64 9.48
C LYS A 297 -27.06 13.65 9.87
N ILE A 298 -26.68 12.51 10.40
CA ILE A 298 -27.58 11.40 10.67
C ILE A 298 -27.40 10.97 12.13
N GLN A 299 -28.48 10.94 12.90
CA GLN A 299 -28.45 10.35 14.23
C GLN A 299 -28.26 8.85 14.12
N ARG A 300 -27.26 8.32 14.81
CA ARG A 300 -26.93 6.88 14.85
C ARG A 300 -26.78 6.43 16.28
N LYS A 301 -26.99 5.13 16.47
CA LYS A 301 -26.77 4.45 17.76
C LYS A 301 -25.66 3.41 17.59
N SER A 302 -24.66 3.45 18.47
CA SER A 302 -23.60 2.45 18.48
C SER A 302 -24.12 1.09 18.97
N ALA A 303 -23.35 0.02 18.74
CA ALA A 303 -23.68 -1.30 19.27
C ALA A 303 -23.80 -1.33 20.79
N SER A 304 -23.12 -0.42 21.49
CA SER A 304 -23.21 -0.21 22.96
C SER A 304 -24.39 0.66 23.40
N GLY A 305 -25.26 1.10 22.45
CA GLY A 305 -26.41 1.92 22.77
C GLY A 305 -26.18 3.43 22.83
N HIS A 306 -24.96 3.90 22.66
CA HIS A 306 -24.63 5.34 22.67
C HIS A 306 -25.14 6.02 21.39
N GLU A 307 -25.88 7.11 21.55
CA GLU A 307 -26.39 7.93 20.45
C GLU A 307 -25.34 8.98 20.05
N TYR A 308 -25.09 9.07 18.76
CA TYR A 308 -24.16 10.06 18.20
C TYR A 308 -24.62 10.59 16.85
N THR A 309 -24.23 11.80 16.52
CA THR A 309 -24.48 12.38 15.20
C THR A 309 -23.36 11.99 14.26
N PHE A 310 -23.65 11.10 13.31
CA PHE A 310 -22.76 10.86 12.18
C PHE A 310 -22.79 12.08 11.26
N SER A 311 -21.65 12.72 11.07
CA SER A 311 -21.51 13.89 10.20
C SER A 311 -20.52 13.61 9.09
N GLU A 312 -20.92 13.91 7.86
CA GLU A 312 -20.11 13.70 6.65
C GLU A 312 -20.22 14.96 5.77
N GLY A 313 -19.08 15.57 5.44
CA GLY A 313 -19.02 16.75 4.57
C GLY A 313 -19.33 16.40 3.09
N PRO A 314 -19.62 17.35 2.19
CA PRO A 314 -19.87 17.07 0.78
C PRO A 314 -18.57 16.63 0.06
N ILE A 315 -18.74 15.88 -1.02
CA ILE A 315 -17.69 15.60 -2.02
C ILE A 315 -18.10 16.33 -3.31
N ALA A 316 -17.11 16.83 -4.07
CA ALA A 316 -17.36 17.44 -5.37
C ALA A 316 -18.18 16.51 -6.28
N PHE A 317 -19.15 17.09 -6.97
CA PHE A 317 -20.03 16.40 -7.90
C PHE A 317 -20.46 17.35 -9.02
N PRO A 318 -20.01 17.12 -10.25
CA PRO A 318 -19.04 16.10 -10.69
C PRO A 318 -17.64 16.32 -10.10
N ASP A 319 -16.76 15.30 -10.23
CA ASP A 319 -15.34 15.43 -9.90
C ASP A 319 -14.68 16.41 -10.87
N PRO A 320 -13.90 17.41 -10.37
CA PRO A 320 -13.33 18.45 -11.20
C PRO A 320 -12.15 17.96 -12.03
N TRP A 321 -12.01 18.47 -13.26
CA TRP A 321 -10.94 18.09 -14.18
C TRP A 321 -9.60 18.76 -13.90
N ASP A 322 -9.63 19.93 -13.25
CA ASP A 322 -8.50 20.85 -13.01
C ASP A 322 -7.58 20.43 -11.88
N ARG A 323 -7.69 19.21 -11.43
CA ARG A 323 -6.89 18.63 -10.35
C ARG A 323 -6.80 17.11 -10.45
N PRO A 324 -5.82 16.47 -9.77
CA PRO A 324 -5.73 15.02 -9.71
C PRO A 324 -6.99 14.37 -9.12
N GLY A 325 -7.33 13.20 -9.62
CA GLY A 325 -8.46 12.42 -9.12
C GLY A 325 -8.33 12.07 -7.64
N ARG A 326 -9.45 11.76 -7.01
CA ARG A 326 -9.47 11.23 -5.62
C ARG A 326 -8.88 9.82 -5.58
N THR A 327 -8.58 9.31 -4.39
CA THR A 327 -8.19 7.90 -4.24
C THR A 327 -9.30 6.99 -4.75
N MET A 328 -9.00 6.18 -5.78
CA MET A 328 -9.88 5.14 -6.28
C MET A 328 -9.95 3.98 -5.28
N LEU A 329 -11.16 3.48 -5.02
CA LEU A 329 -11.41 2.34 -4.16
C LEU A 329 -11.89 1.15 -5.00
N THR A 330 -11.84 -0.07 -4.45
CA THR A 330 -12.32 -1.31 -5.09
C THR A 330 -13.79 -1.27 -5.49
N SER A 331 -14.56 -0.35 -4.88
CA SER A 331 -15.98 -0.12 -5.19
C SER A 331 -16.22 0.88 -6.33
N GLU A 332 -15.21 1.25 -7.12
CA GLU A 332 -15.28 2.31 -8.14
C GLU A 332 -16.40 2.07 -9.18
N SER A 333 -16.64 0.83 -9.56
CA SER A 333 -17.69 0.49 -10.53
C SER A 333 -19.13 0.53 -9.97
N THR A 334 -19.31 0.78 -8.66
CA THR A 334 -20.61 0.70 -7.99
C THR A 334 -21.17 2.07 -7.63
N LEU A 335 -22.49 2.14 -7.35
CA LEU A 335 -23.14 3.35 -6.89
C LEU A 335 -22.80 3.61 -5.42
N ASN A 336 -21.71 4.31 -5.17
CA ASN A 336 -21.35 4.70 -3.81
C ASN A 336 -20.67 6.08 -3.78
N ARG A 337 -20.48 6.60 -2.56
CA ARG A 337 -19.94 7.93 -2.34
C ARG A 337 -18.55 8.12 -2.96
N SER A 338 -17.69 7.09 -2.93
CA SER A 338 -16.28 7.19 -3.35
C SER A 338 -16.09 7.09 -4.86
N THR A 339 -17.04 6.51 -5.60
CA THR A 339 -16.97 6.39 -7.06
C THR A 339 -16.84 7.75 -7.74
N HIS A 340 -15.96 7.87 -8.71
CA HIS A 340 -15.82 9.09 -9.50
C HIS A 340 -17.02 9.27 -10.43
N VAL A 341 -17.48 10.50 -10.52
CA VAL A 341 -18.45 10.93 -11.52
C VAL A 341 -17.90 12.17 -12.18
N VAL A 342 -17.75 12.12 -13.47
CA VAL A 342 -17.16 13.19 -14.27
C VAL A 342 -18.15 13.74 -15.31
N THR A 343 -17.92 14.93 -15.77
CA THR A 343 -18.54 15.42 -17.01
C THR A 343 -17.76 14.84 -18.17
N ASP A 344 -18.41 14.21 -19.12
CA ASP A 344 -17.75 13.66 -20.32
C ASP A 344 -17.25 14.80 -21.22
N PRO A 345 -15.97 14.81 -21.65
CA PRO A 345 -15.42 15.90 -22.48
C PRO A 345 -16.06 16.00 -23.86
N GLY A 346 -16.54 14.89 -24.43
CA GLY A 346 -17.13 14.87 -25.77
C GLY A 346 -18.60 15.24 -25.80
N THR A 347 -19.37 14.85 -24.76
CA THR A 347 -20.85 14.99 -24.76
C THR A 347 -21.38 16.00 -23.74
N GLY A 348 -20.59 16.41 -22.76
CA GLY A 348 -21.02 17.25 -21.65
C GLY A 348 -21.96 16.57 -20.64
N LYS A 349 -22.26 15.27 -20.79
CA LYS A 349 -23.12 14.50 -19.90
C LYS A 349 -22.33 13.93 -18.71
N LEU A 350 -23.03 13.69 -17.59
CA LEU A 350 -22.42 13.04 -16.43
C LEU A 350 -22.29 11.53 -16.61
N ARG A 351 -21.15 10.98 -16.23
CA ARG A 351 -20.88 9.55 -16.27
C ARG A 351 -19.86 9.10 -15.21
N THR A 352 -19.79 7.81 -14.96
CA THR A 352 -18.71 7.18 -14.19
C THR A 352 -17.45 7.02 -15.07
N LEU A 353 -16.29 6.70 -14.45
CA LEU A 353 -15.09 6.38 -15.21
C LEU A 353 -15.26 5.09 -15.99
N THR A 354 -14.62 5.01 -17.16
CA THR A 354 -14.43 3.78 -17.92
C THR A 354 -13.32 2.92 -17.29
N PRO A 355 -13.22 1.63 -17.61
CA PRO A 355 -12.08 0.81 -17.20
C PRO A 355 -10.71 1.40 -17.61
N VAL A 356 -10.61 1.90 -18.84
CA VAL A 356 -9.38 2.54 -19.34
C VAL A 356 -9.00 3.78 -18.53
N GLU A 357 -9.95 4.62 -18.20
CA GLU A 357 -9.71 5.79 -17.33
C GLU A 357 -9.32 5.38 -15.91
N ALA A 358 -9.88 4.30 -15.40
CA ALA A 358 -9.50 3.74 -14.10
C ALA A 358 -8.06 3.19 -14.12
N GLU A 359 -7.64 2.55 -15.20
CA GLU A 359 -6.27 2.10 -15.43
C GLU A 359 -5.29 3.28 -15.49
N ARG A 360 -5.59 4.30 -16.30
CA ARG A 360 -4.81 5.54 -16.38
C ARG A 360 -4.70 6.25 -15.04
N LEU A 361 -5.81 6.31 -14.28
CA LEU A 361 -5.83 6.90 -12.94
C LEU A 361 -4.91 6.17 -11.95
N GLN A 362 -4.70 4.88 -12.16
CA GLN A 362 -3.78 4.04 -11.37
C GLN A 362 -2.36 3.98 -11.95
N GLY A 363 -2.11 4.58 -13.12
CA GLY A 363 -0.80 4.60 -13.77
C GLY A 363 -0.49 3.36 -14.61
N PHE A 364 -1.49 2.56 -14.95
CA PHE A 364 -1.37 1.44 -15.88
C PHE A 364 -1.56 1.90 -17.34
N ASP A 365 -1.11 1.08 -18.27
CA ASP A 365 -1.36 1.27 -19.69
C ASP A 365 -2.82 0.94 -20.02
N ASP A 366 -3.33 1.50 -21.12
CA ASP A 366 -4.69 1.26 -21.58
C ASP A 366 -4.95 -0.23 -21.85
N ASN A 367 -6.13 -0.71 -21.48
CA ASN A 367 -6.56 -2.09 -21.64
C ASN A 367 -5.72 -3.12 -20.83
N TRP A 368 -5.13 -2.68 -19.75
CA TRP A 368 -4.34 -3.52 -18.85
C TRP A 368 -5.17 -4.66 -18.22
N THR A 369 -6.39 -4.36 -17.84
CA THR A 369 -7.28 -5.30 -17.11
C THR A 369 -8.26 -6.04 -18.03
N ASN A 370 -8.14 -5.92 -19.36
CA ASN A 370 -8.98 -6.61 -20.34
C ASN A 370 -8.62 -8.09 -20.52
#